data_9159cb15b82bc69bc84e0f4529457b91
#
_entry.id   9159cb15b82bc69bc84e0f4529457b91
#
_cell.length_a   1.000
_cell.length_b   1.000
_cell.length_c   1.000
_cell.angle_alpha   90.00
_cell.angle_beta   90.00
_cell.angle_gamma   90.00
#
_symmetry.space_group_name_H-M   'P 1'
#
loop_
_entity.id
_entity.type
_entity.pdbx_description
1 polymer ?
#
loop_
_entity_poly.entity_id
_entity_poly.type
_entity_poly.pdbx_seq_one_letter_code
_entity_poly.pdbx_strand_id
1 'polypeptide(L)'
;MAIDSKKVIELASRLPIESNERGIMAAFGIYAALNYNEFFFKAVSRVIHKVDESAAQAVEQKLYDAVLECGYHTFHGARTSMHWREHILPMIKSPEDEVQALVAFTNVFGIGYIEVEELVPGEILVTTVKNAYDPGRYLEEYGPQPHGRCYMFNACTASYMDLVYGSRYPTGMGTFVSREISCRSTGAPICRFVAERNIKE
;
A
#
# COMPACT_ATOMS: atom_id res chain seq x y z
N MET A 1 -9.44 19.87 -11.64
CA MET A 1 -8.12 19.34 -12.06
C MET A 1 -7.69 18.38 -10.98
N ALA A 2 -7.31 17.16 -11.35
CA ALA A 2 -6.75 16.19 -10.41
C ALA A 2 -5.43 16.71 -9.81
N ILE A 3 -5.10 16.25 -8.59
CA ILE A 3 -3.86 16.60 -7.91
C ILE A 3 -2.64 16.19 -8.73
N ASP A 4 -1.57 16.99 -8.69
CA ASP A 4 -0.30 16.65 -9.35
C ASP A 4 0.45 15.56 -8.56
N SER A 5 0.24 14.31 -8.93
CA SER A 5 0.87 13.15 -8.29
C SER A 5 2.41 13.18 -8.38
N LYS A 6 2.98 13.73 -9.46
CA LYS A 6 4.44 13.86 -9.57
C LYS A 6 4.98 14.84 -8.55
N LYS A 7 4.26 15.95 -8.34
CA LYS A 7 4.62 16.94 -7.33
C LYS A 7 4.51 16.37 -5.91
N VAL A 8 3.48 15.55 -5.64
CA VAL A 8 3.35 14.84 -4.35
C VAL A 8 4.56 13.95 -4.11
N ILE A 9 4.95 13.13 -5.09
CA ILE A 9 6.12 12.24 -4.99
C ILE A 9 7.40 13.06 -4.74
N GLU A 10 7.61 14.14 -5.51
CA GLU A 10 8.78 15.02 -5.33
C GLU A 10 8.87 15.58 -3.92
N LEU A 11 7.77 16.12 -3.40
CA LEU A 11 7.73 16.72 -2.06
C LEU A 11 7.91 15.66 -0.97
N ALA A 12 7.24 14.53 -1.08
CA ALA A 12 7.37 13.44 -0.13
C ALA A 12 8.76 12.80 -0.11
N SER A 13 9.44 12.74 -1.25
CA SER A 13 10.82 12.22 -1.36
C SER A 13 11.87 13.10 -0.69
N ARG A 14 11.52 14.33 -0.31
CA ARG A 14 12.42 15.23 0.43
C ARG A 14 12.39 15.03 1.94
N LEU A 15 11.55 14.14 2.43
CA LEU A 15 11.52 13.82 3.86
C LEU A 15 12.84 13.19 4.29
N PRO A 16 13.48 13.70 5.35
CA PRO A 16 14.69 13.08 5.87
C PRO A 16 14.33 11.71 6.47
N ILE A 17 14.93 10.67 5.89
CA ILE A 17 14.87 9.31 6.44
C ILE A 17 16.16 9.10 7.22
N GLU A 18 16.22 9.67 8.42
CA GLU A 18 17.42 9.67 9.26
C GLU A 18 17.07 9.15 10.66
N SER A 19 17.99 8.39 11.24
CA SER A 19 17.88 8.00 12.64
C SER A 19 18.36 9.15 13.54
N ASN A 20 17.71 9.31 14.70
CA ASN A 20 18.11 10.25 15.72
C ASN A 20 19.31 9.73 16.53
N GLU A 21 19.78 10.53 17.51
CA GLU A 21 20.89 10.19 18.42
C GLU A 21 20.69 8.86 19.18
N ARG A 22 19.45 8.40 19.32
CA ARG A 22 19.08 7.14 19.97
C ARG A 22 19.02 5.95 19.00
N GLY A 23 19.39 6.14 17.72
CA GLY A 23 19.28 5.12 16.67
C GLY A 23 17.83 4.82 16.25
N ILE A 24 16.89 5.72 16.54
CA ILE A 24 15.47 5.56 16.23
C ILE A 24 15.12 6.45 15.06
N MET A 25 14.49 5.89 14.04
CA MET A 25 13.94 6.62 12.92
C MET A 25 12.45 6.89 13.18
N ALA A 26 12.11 8.13 13.48
CA ALA A 26 10.72 8.56 13.59
C ALA A 26 10.30 9.27 12.30
N ALA A 27 9.32 8.71 11.60
CA ALA A 27 8.76 9.31 10.39
C ALA A 27 7.24 9.20 10.44
N PHE A 28 6.54 10.26 10.05
CA PHE A 28 5.07 10.27 9.92
C PHE A 28 4.32 9.89 11.22
N GLY A 29 4.86 10.21 12.38
CA GLY A 29 4.27 9.84 13.67
C GLY A 29 4.39 8.36 14.04
N ILE A 30 5.16 7.60 13.29
CA ILE A 30 5.47 6.19 13.54
C ILE A 30 6.98 5.96 13.63
N TYR A 31 7.38 4.80 14.13
CA TYR A 31 8.75 4.34 14.03
C TYR A 31 8.94 3.55 12.74
N ALA A 32 10.02 3.85 12.01
CA ALA A 32 10.39 3.17 10.77
C ALA A 32 11.76 2.51 10.91
N ALA A 33 12.05 1.57 10.03
CA ALA A 33 13.35 0.96 9.86
C ALA A 33 13.62 0.71 8.38
N LEU A 34 14.88 0.79 7.97
CA LEU A 34 15.29 0.37 6.64
C LEU A 34 15.49 -1.14 6.63
N ASN A 35 14.82 -1.81 5.71
CA ASN A 35 14.97 -3.25 5.50
C ASN A 35 15.37 -3.56 4.07
N TYR A 36 16.14 -4.63 3.89
CA TYR A 36 16.33 -5.20 2.57
C TYR A 36 15.03 -5.88 2.11
N ASN A 37 14.50 -5.48 0.95
CA ASN A 37 13.34 -6.15 0.36
C ASN A 37 13.57 -7.66 0.21
N GLU A 38 14.79 -8.06 -0.19
CA GLU A 38 15.16 -9.47 -0.33
C GLU A 38 15.07 -10.24 1.00
N PHE A 39 15.37 -9.60 2.15
CA PHE A 39 15.21 -10.23 3.44
C PHE A 39 13.74 -10.53 3.75
N PHE A 40 12.87 -9.55 3.56
CA PHE A 40 11.43 -9.72 3.76
C PHE A 40 10.86 -10.77 2.81
N PHE A 41 11.18 -10.67 1.52
CA PHE A 41 10.76 -11.63 0.51
C PHE A 41 11.15 -13.06 0.89
N LYS A 42 12.43 -13.30 1.22
CA LYS A 42 12.91 -14.65 1.58
C LYS A 42 12.32 -15.17 2.89
N ALA A 43 12.11 -14.31 3.87
CA ALA A 43 11.49 -14.72 5.13
C ALA A 43 10.05 -15.19 4.93
N VAL A 44 9.28 -14.51 4.08
CA VAL A 44 7.86 -14.78 3.86
C VAL A 44 7.66 -15.85 2.77
N SER A 45 8.27 -15.67 1.59
CA SER A 45 8.04 -16.56 0.44
C SER A 45 8.46 -17.99 0.70
N ARG A 46 9.60 -18.19 1.40
CA ARG A 46 10.07 -19.54 1.74
C ARG A 46 9.17 -20.27 2.71
N VAL A 47 8.48 -19.56 3.60
CA VAL A 47 7.50 -20.16 4.50
C VAL A 47 6.28 -20.61 3.70
N ILE A 48 5.72 -19.70 2.90
CA ILE A 48 4.55 -19.97 2.06
C ILE A 48 4.81 -21.15 1.10
N HIS A 49 6.02 -21.22 0.54
CA HIS A 49 6.37 -22.27 -0.44
C HIS A 49 6.63 -23.66 0.18
N LYS A 50 6.77 -23.73 1.51
CA LYS A 50 7.04 -24.98 2.24
C LYS A 50 5.83 -25.58 2.93
N VAL A 51 4.73 -24.88 2.99
CA VAL A 51 3.49 -25.33 3.62
C VAL A 51 2.49 -25.76 2.54
N ASP A 52 1.46 -26.50 2.95
CA ASP A 52 0.36 -26.85 2.04
C ASP A 52 -0.46 -25.61 1.63
N GLU A 53 -1.25 -25.73 0.57
CA GLU A 53 -1.98 -24.60 -0.01
C GLU A 53 -2.95 -23.95 0.97
N SER A 54 -3.61 -24.71 1.84
CA SER A 54 -4.53 -24.19 2.83
C SER A 54 -3.80 -23.34 3.89
N ALA A 55 -2.65 -23.83 4.36
CA ALA A 55 -1.80 -23.09 5.29
C ALA A 55 -1.19 -21.85 4.61
N ALA A 56 -0.81 -21.94 3.33
CA ALA A 56 -0.31 -20.82 2.54
C ALA A 56 -1.35 -19.69 2.46
N GLN A 57 -2.58 -20.00 2.10
CA GLN A 57 -3.69 -19.03 2.04
C GLN A 57 -3.97 -18.39 3.40
N ALA A 58 -3.92 -19.15 4.49
CA ALA A 58 -4.10 -18.61 5.84
C ALA A 58 -2.99 -17.62 6.21
N VAL A 59 -1.73 -17.91 5.85
CA VAL A 59 -0.60 -16.99 6.03
C VAL A 59 -0.78 -15.72 5.19
N GLU A 60 -1.18 -15.86 3.94
CA GLU A 60 -1.41 -14.74 3.04
C GLU A 60 -2.53 -13.81 3.52
N GLN A 61 -3.61 -14.37 4.03
CA GLN A 61 -4.66 -13.57 4.65
C GLN A 61 -4.14 -12.79 5.87
N LYS A 62 -3.31 -13.39 6.70
CA LYS A 62 -2.68 -12.69 7.83
C LYS A 62 -1.71 -11.61 7.40
N LEU A 63 -0.99 -11.80 6.30
CA LEU A 63 -0.15 -10.76 5.72
C LEU A 63 -0.99 -9.60 5.19
N TYR A 64 -2.11 -9.89 4.51
CA TYR A 64 -3.05 -8.86 4.08
C TYR A 64 -3.59 -8.07 5.27
N ASP A 65 -4.09 -8.74 6.30
CA ASP A 65 -4.64 -8.12 7.52
C ASP A 65 -3.58 -7.20 8.18
N ALA A 66 -2.36 -7.70 8.35
CA ALA A 66 -1.26 -6.95 8.97
C ALA A 66 -0.85 -5.72 8.15
N VAL A 67 -0.83 -5.85 6.82
CA VAL A 67 -0.51 -4.71 5.93
C VAL A 67 -1.66 -3.71 5.90
N LEU A 68 -2.92 -4.16 5.93
CA LEU A 68 -4.09 -3.27 6.02
C LEU A 68 -3.98 -2.38 7.27
N GLU A 69 -3.73 -2.99 8.42
CA GLU A 69 -3.56 -2.27 9.69
C GLU A 69 -2.34 -1.33 9.64
N CYS A 70 -1.18 -1.85 9.23
CA CYS A 70 0.04 -1.06 9.10
C CYS A 70 -0.14 0.12 8.14
N GLY A 71 -0.70 -0.13 6.96
CA GLY A 71 -0.96 0.91 5.95
C GLY A 71 -1.91 1.97 6.45
N TYR A 72 -3.03 1.56 7.07
CA TYR A 72 -4.01 2.48 7.63
C TYR A 72 -3.40 3.45 8.66
N HIS A 73 -2.59 2.93 9.60
CA HIS A 73 -1.94 3.77 10.60
C HIS A 73 -0.79 4.61 10.03
N THR A 74 0.01 4.04 9.12
CA THR A 74 1.12 4.75 8.45
C THR A 74 0.62 5.93 7.64
N PHE A 75 -0.40 5.73 6.81
CA PHE A 75 -0.97 6.80 5.98
C PHE A 75 -1.72 7.83 6.82
N HIS A 76 -2.35 7.42 7.92
CA HIS A 76 -2.89 8.40 8.88
C HIS A 76 -1.78 9.25 9.50
N GLY A 77 -0.68 8.64 9.93
CA GLY A 77 0.49 9.36 10.44
C GLY A 77 1.05 10.35 9.42
N ALA A 78 1.20 9.90 8.16
CA ALA A 78 1.66 10.74 7.06
C ALA A 78 0.77 11.97 6.86
N ARG A 79 -0.55 11.77 6.69
CA ARG A 79 -1.52 12.84 6.40
C ARG A 79 -1.71 13.83 7.57
N THR A 80 -1.36 13.45 8.79
CA THR A 80 -1.40 14.31 9.97
C THR A 80 -0.05 14.95 10.31
N SER A 81 1.02 14.57 9.62
CA SER A 81 2.37 15.10 9.82
C SER A 81 2.46 16.58 9.43
N MET A 82 3.45 17.27 10.02
CA MET A 82 3.73 18.68 9.71
C MET A 82 4.10 18.84 8.23
N HIS A 83 4.95 17.96 7.72
CA HIS A 83 5.36 17.99 6.31
C HIS A 83 4.18 17.87 5.33
N TRP A 84 3.23 16.96 5.61
CA TRP A 84 2.02 16.83 4.80
C TRP A 84 1.19 18.11 4.83
N ARG A 85 1.00 18.70 6.02
CA ARG A 85 0.22 19.93 6.19
C ARG A 85 0.82 21.11 5.44
N GLU A 86 2.14 21.23 5.42
CA GLU A 86 2.84 22.34 4.78
C GLU A 86 2.94 22.19 3.26
N HIS A 87 3.11 20.97 2.75
CA HIS A 87 3.48 20.76 1.36
C HIS A 87 2.45 20.01 0.51
N ILE A 88 1.69 19.09 1.09
CA ILE A 88 0.73 18.25 0.35
C ILE A 88 -0.71 18.75 0.53
N LEU A 89 -1.11 19.03 1.76
CA LEU A 89 -2.47 19.48 2.08
C LEU A 89 -2.93 20.70 1.27
N PRO A 90 -2.09 21.72 0.97
CA PRO A 90 -2.51 22.84 0.14
C PRO A 90 -2.90 22.47 -1.30
N MET A 91 -2.48 21.30 -1.78
CA MET A 91 -2.80 20.79 -3.11
C MET A 91 -4.13 20.02 -3.13
N ILE A 92 -4.63 19.57 -1.97
CA ILE A 92 -5.84 18.76 -1.81
C ILE A 92 -7.05 19.69 -1.77
N LYS A 93 -7.98 19.49 -2.70
CA LYS A 93 -9.22 20.29 -2.83
C LYS A 93 -10.48 19.44 -2.67
N SER A 94 -10.35 18.12 -2.71
CA SER A 94 -11.44 17.18 -2.60
C SER A 94 -10.97 15.87 -1.94
N PRO A 95 -11.88 15.02 -1.47
CA PRO A 95 -11.54 13.67 -0.99
C PRO A 95 -10.81 12.83 -2.05
N GLU A 96 -11.16 12.99 -3.33
CA GLU A 96 -10.51 12.31 -4.45
C GLU A 96 -9.05 12.72 -4.60
N ASP A 97 -8.75 14.01 -4.42
CA ASP A 97 -7.37 14.50 -4.39
C ASP A 97 -6.59 13.88 -3.22
N GLU A 98 -7.23 13.68 -2.06
CA GLU A 98 -6.59 13.05 -0.90
C GLU A 98 -6.26 11.58 -1.17
N VAL A 99 -7.17 10.80 -1.78
CA VAL A 99 -6.89 9.42 -2.21
C VAL A 99 -5.70 9.40 -3.17
N GLN A 100 -5.71 10.24 -4.20
CA GLN A 100 -4.62 10.31 -5.18
C GLN A 100 -3.29 10.72 -4.55
N ALA A 101 -3.32 11.63 -3.56
CA ALA A 101 -2.12 12.04 -2.82
C ALA A 101 -1.54 10.88 -1.99
N LEU A 102 -2.39 10.10 -1.31
CA LEU A 102 -1.96 8.92 -0.54
C LEU A 102 -1.36 7.84 -1.44
N VAL A 103 -2.00 7.56 -2.58
CA VAL A 103 -1.47 6.64 -3.59
C VAL A 103 -0.12 7.13 -4.11
N ALA A 104 -0.02 8.41 -4.49
CA ALA A 104 1.23 9.00 -4.97
C ALA A 104 2.35 8.95 -3.91
N PHE A 105 2.01 9.23 -2.64
CA PHE A 105 2.94 9.16 -1.51
C PHE A 105 3.56 7.76 -1.33
N THR A 106 2.82 6.69 -1.62
CA THR A 106 3.33 5.31 -1.50
C THR A 106 4.54 5.05 -2.39
N ASN A 107 4.70 5.78 -3.49
CA ASN A 107 5.83 5.61 -4.40
C ASN A 107 7.19 5.97 -3.79
N VAL A 108 7.23 6.71 -2.66
CA VAL A 108 8.50 7.05 -1.99
C VAL A 108 9.10 5.87 -1.21
N PHE A 109 8.33 4.81 -0.96
CA PHE A 109 8.82 3.64 -0.22
C PHE A 109 9.67 2.68 -1.06
N GLY A 110 9.74 2.85 -2.38
CA GLY A 110 10.61 2.06 -3.25
C GLY A 110 10.20 0.59 -3.44
N ILE A 111 8.95 0.23 -3.14
CA ILE A 111 8.42 -1.15 -3.27
C ILE A 111 7.75 -1.43 -4.61
N GLY A 112 7.54 -0.42 -5.44
CA GLY A 112 6.92 -0.46 -6.75
C GLY A 112 6.34 0.90 -7.10
N TYR A 113 5.82 1.05 -8.31
CA TYR A 113 5.20 2.30 -8.77
C TYR A 113 3.70 2.11 -8.93
N ILE A 114 2.94 2.70 -7.99
CA ILE A 114 1.47 2.62 -7.94
C ILE A 114 0.81 3.87 -8.53
N GLU A 115 -0.25 3.67 -9.30
CA GLU A 115 -1.08 4.72 -9.89
C GLU A 115 -2.56 4.43 -9.67
N VAL A 116 -3.37 5.48 -9.60
CA VAL A 116 -4.83 5.37 -9.66
C VAL A 116 -5.23 5.17 -11.13
N GLU A 117 -5.96 4.09 -11.42
CA GLU A 117 -6.55 3.82 -12.73
C GLU A 117 -8.00 4.33 -12.79
N GLU A 118 -8.78 4.06 -11.74
CA GLU A 118 -10.17 4.50 -11.62
C GLU A 118 -10.49 4.85 -10.16
N LEU A 119 -11.27 5.88 -9.96
CA LEU A 119 -11.79 6.28 -8.66
C LEU A 119 -13.25 6.72 -8.78
N VAL A 120 -14.15 5.95 -8.20
CA VAL A 120 -15.55 6.34 -7.97
C VAL A 120 -15.65 6.74 -6.49
N PRO A 121 -15.93 8.03 -6.20
CA PRO A 121 -15.89 8.58 -4.85
C PRO A 121 -16.73 7.78 -3.84
N GLY A 122 -16.07 7.27 -2.81
CA GLY A 122 -16.70 6.51 -1.74
C GLY A 122 -17.21 5.10 -2.11
N GLU A 123 -16.95 4.65 -3.34
CA GLU A 123 -17.44 3.35 -3.84
C GLU A 123 -16.29 2.45 -4.28
N ILE A 124 -15.50 2.87 -5.28
CA ILE A 124 -14.50 2.04 -5.93
C ILE A 124 -13.18 2.80 -6.06
N LEU A 125 -12.08 2.09 -5.80
CA LEU A 125 -10.74 2.50 -6.19
C LEU A 125 -10.08 1.36 -6.95
N VAL A 126 -9.63 1.64 -8.17
CA VAL A 126 -8.76 0.74 -8.94
C VAL A 126 -7.35 1.32 -8.98
N THR A 127 -6.38 0.52 -8.54
CA THR A 127 -4.96 0.88 -8.65
C THR A 127 -4.19 -0.11 -9.51
N THR A 128 -3.17 0.37 -10.18
CA THR A 128 -2.20 -0.45 -10.91
C THR A 128 -0.81 -0.25 -10.35
N VAL A 129 -0.01 -1.31 -10.36
CA VAL A 129 1.38 -1.26 -9.88
C VAL A 129 2.32 -1.82 -10.92
N LYS A 130 3.25 -0.97 -11.35
CA LYS A 130 4.38 -1.32 -12.19
C LYS A 130 5.57 -1.66 -11.31
N ASN A 131 6.35 -2.66 -11.72
CA ASN A 131 7.60 -3.05 -11.03
C ASN A 131 7.42 -3.38 -9.54
N ALA A 132 6.25 -3.93 -9.14
CA ALA A 132 6.06 -4.44 -7.79
C ALA A 132 7.16 -5.46 -7.47
N TYR A 133 7.88 -5.23 -6.36
CA TYR A 133 9.09 -6.00 -6.05
C TYR A 133 8.76 -7.47 -5.74
N ASP A 134 7.94 -7.72 -4.71
CA ASP A 134 7.68 -9.09 -4.25
C ASP A 134 7.06 -10.00 -5.33
N PRO A 135 5.98 -9.60 -6.04
CA PRO A 135 5.43 -10.45 -7.10
C PRO A 135 6.40 -10.73 -8.25
N GLY A 136 7.25 -9.75 -8.58
CA GLY A 136 8.31 -9.94 -9.58
C GLY A 136 9.33 -10.99 -9.14
N ARG A 137 9.73 -10.96 -7.87
CA ARG A 137 10.65 -11.94 -7.29
C ARG A 137 10.05 -13.34 -7.20
N TYR A 138 8.73 -13.45 -6.89
CA TYR A 138 8.03 -14.73 -6.95
C TYR A 138 8.10 -15.35 -8.34
N LEU A 139 7.80 -14.55 -9.36
CA LEU A 139 7.86 -15.02 -10.75
C LEU A 139 9.26 -15.50 -11.15
N GLU A 140 10.29 -14.75 -10.76
CA GLU A 140 11.69 -15.08 -11.07
C GLU A 140 12.18 -16.33 -10.34
N GLU A 141 11.85 -16.51 -9.06
CA GLU A 141 12.40 -17.60 -8.23
C GLU A 141 11.57 -18.89 -8.32
N TYR A 142 10.25 -18.79 -8.48
CA TYR A 142 9.34 -19.94 -8.41
C TYR A 142 8.51 -20.15 -9.68
N GLY A 143 8.65 -19.29 -10.68
CA GLY A 143 7.80 -19.32 -11.88
C GLY A 143 6.39 -18.77 -11.61
N PRO A 144 5.50 -18.86 -12.62
CA PRO A 144 4.13 -18.36 -12.50
C PRO A 144 3.37 -19.04 -11.35
N GLN A 145 2.78 -18.23 -10.50
CA GLN A 145 2.02 -18.69 -9.34
C GLN A 145 0.54 -18.93 -9.72
N PRO A 146 -0.18 -19.84 -9.00
CA PRO A 146 -1.58 -20.11 -9.28
C PRO A 146 -2.49 -18.92 -9.00
N HIS A 147 -2.09 -18.01 -8.08
CA HIS A 147 -2.81 -16.78 -7.74
C HIS A 147 -1.83 -15.64 -7.42
N GLY A 148 -2.35 -14.43 -7.25
CA GLY A 148 -1.56 -13.24 -6.97
C GLY A 148 -0.90 -13.28 -5.60
N ARG A 149 0.31 -12.70 -5.50
CA ARG A 149 1.15 -12.66 -4.27
C ARG A 149 1.51 -11.22 -3.88
N CYS A 150 0.63 -10.26 -4.17
CA CYS A 150 0.92 -8.84 -3.94
C CYS A 150 0.10 -8.27 -2.77
N TYR A 151 0.26 -8.82 -1.58
CA TYR A 151 -0.55 -8.43 -0.41
C TYR A 151 -0.34 -6.97 -0.01
N MET A 152 0.89 -6.44 -0.16
CA MET A 152 1.25 -5.07 0.22
C MET A 152 0.35 -4.05 -0.48
N PHE A 153 0.39 -4.00 -1.80
CA PHE A 153 -0.39 -3.03 -2.56
C PHE A 153 -1.88 -3.34 -2.53
N ASN A 154 -2.25 -4.63 -2.43
CA ASN A 154 -3.64 -5.03 -2.28
C ASN A 154 -4.24 -4.39 -1.02
N ALA A 155 -3.64 -4.60 0.14
CA ALA A 155 -4.12 -4.04 1.40
C ALA A 155 -4.03 -2.50 1.45
N CYS A 156 -2.95 -1.90 0.90
CA CYS A 156 -2.84 -0.44 0.82
C CYS A 156 -3.98 0.18 0.01
N THR A 157 -4.45 -0.48 -1.06
CA THR A 157 -5.56 0.04 -1.88
C THR A 157 -6.85 0.20 -1.05
N ALA A 158 -7.16 -0.74 -0.16
CA ALA A 158 -8.28 -0.60 0.79
C ALA A 158 -7.99 0.50 1.84
N SER A 159 -6.75 0.56 2.37
CA SER A 159 -6.39 1.53 3.41
C SER A 159 -6.59 2.99 2.98
N TYR A 160 -6.34 3.32 1.72
CA TYR A 160 -6.57 4.68 1.21
C TYR A 160 -8.05 5.04 1.28
N MET A 161 -8.92 4.13 0.85
CA MET A 161 -10.38 4.32 0.87
C MET A 161 -10.91 4.37 2.31
N ASP A 162 -10.40 3.51 3.18
CA ASP A 162 -10.75 3.50 4.61
C ASP A 162 -10.45 4.85 5.29
N LEU A 163 -9.31 5.46 4.96
CA LEU A 163 -8.90 6.74 5.55
C LEU A 163 -9.71 7.93 5.06
N VAL A 164 -10.14 7.91 3.81
CA VAL A 164 -10.80 9.06 3.18
C VAL A 164 -12.31 8.95 3.24
N TYR A 165 -12.85 7.75 3.03
CA TYR A 165 -14.29 7.51 2.93
C TYR A 165 -14.86 6.59 4.02
N GLY A 166 -14.03 6.08 4.91
CA GLY A 166 -14.44 5.33 6.09
C GLY A 166 -14.92 6.22 7.23
N SER A 167 -15.22 5.61 8.36
CA SER A 167 -15.52 6.33 9.60
C SER A 167 -14.27 7.06 10.10
N ARG A 168 -14.48 7.97 11.07
CA ARG A 168 -13.37 8.71 11.68
C ARG A 168 -12.31 7.74 12.24
N TYR A 169 -11.03 8.05 11.97
CA TYR A 169 -9.91 7.32 12.55
C TYR A 169 -10.01 7.23 14.08
N PRO A 170 -9.73 6.05 14.70
CA PRO A 170 -9.22 4.81 14.06
C PRO A 170 -10.32 3.83 13.63
N THR A 171 -11.60 4.17 13.73
CA THR A 171 -12.73 3.23 13.55
C THR A 171 -13.12 2.98 12.09
N GLY A 172 -12.50 3.67 11.14
CA GLY A 172 -12.80 3.55 9.70
C GLY A 172 -12.15 2.35 9.01
N MET A 173 -11.19 1.67 9.67
CA MET A 173 -10.49 0.54 9.08
C MET A 173 -11.44 -0.63 8.80
N GLY A 174 -11.30 -1.23 7.61
CA GLY A 174 -12.15 -2.34 7.15
C GLY A 174 -13.51 -1.92 6.60
N THR A 175 -13.73 -0.61 6.37
CA THR A 175 -14.90 -0.11 5.62
C THR A 175 -14.83 -0.55 4.15
N PHE A 176 -13.64 -0.69 3.62
CA PHE A 176 -13.38 -1.21 2.28
C PHE A 176 -12.58 -2.50 2.35
N VAL A 177 -12.76 -3.35 1.34
CA VAL A 177 -11.97 -4.55 1.12
C VAL A 177 -11.41 -4.49 -0.29
N SER A 178 -10.16 -4.90 -0.46
CA SER A 178 -9.55 -4.96 -1.78
C SER A 178 -9.23 -6.39 -2.20
N ARG A 179 -9.25 -6.60 -3.50
CA ARG A 179 -8.86 -7.87 -4.13
C ARG A 179 -7.90 -7.61 -5.29
N GLU A 180 -6.97 -8.51 -5.42
CA GLU A 180 -6.06 -8.54 -6.56
C GLU A 180 -6.74 -9.18 -7.75
N ILE A 181 -6.79 -8.48 -8.89
CA ILE A 181 -7.43 -8.96 -10.13
C ILE A 181 -6.43 -9.32 -11.24
N SER A 182 -5.20 -8.84 -11.15
CA SER A 182 -4.06 -9.33 -11.92
C SER A 182 -2.78 -9.17 -11.13
N CYS A 183 -1.79 -10.05 -11.33
CA CYS A 183 -0.53 -10.02 -10.61
C CYS A 183 0.64 -10.45 -11.48
N ARG A 184 1.77 -9.78 -11.28
CA ARG A 184 3.02 -10.16 -11.91
C ARG A 184 3.49 -11.55 -11.50
N SER A 185 3.20 -11.99 -10.28
CA SER A 185 3.55 -13.35 -9.84
C SER A 185 2.84 -14.46 -10.65
N THR A 186 1.70 -14.16 -11.26
CA THR A 186 1.00 -15.10 -12.17
C THR A 186 1.43 -14.99 -13.63
N GLY A 187 2.40 -14.10 -13.92
CA GLY A 187 2.87 -13.81 -15.28
C GLY A 187 2.18 -12.62 -15.95
N ALA A 188 1.27 -11.92 -15.28
CA ALA A 188 0.67 -10.70 -15.83
C ALA A 188 1.71 -9.55 -15.92
N PRO A 189 1.56 -8.60 -16.87
CA PRO A 189 2.52 -7.52 -17.06
C PRO A 189 2.54 -6.51 -15.89
N ILE A 190 1.40 -6.34 -15.22
CA ILE A 190 1.23 -5.42 -14.07
C ILE A 190 0.35 -6.07 -13.00
N CYS A 191 0.50 -5.60 -11.77
CA CYS A 191 -0.48 -5.90 -10.72
C CYS A 191 -1.63 -4.89 -10.77
N ARG A 192 -2.86 -5.34 -10.51
CA ARG A 192 -4.07 -4.51 -10.51
C ARG A 192 -4.97 -4.91 -9.37
N PHE A 193 -5.47 -3.92 -8.62
CA PHE A 193 -6.27 -4.11 -7.41
C PHE A 193 -7.56 -3.31 -7.50
N VAL A 194 -8.62 -3.83 -6.89
CA VAL A 194 -9.90 -3.15 -6.76
C VAL A 194 -10.30 -3.14 -5.29
N ALA A 195 -10.48 -1.96 -4.73
CA ALA A 195 -11.11 -1.79 -3.42
C ALA A 195 -12.57 -1.36 -3.58
N GLU A 196 -13.46 -2.03 -2.86
CA GLU A 196 -14.90 -1.80 -2.86
C GLU A 196 -15.40 -1.75 -1.42
N ARG A 197 -16.59 -1.16 -1.18
CA ARG A 197 -17.16 -1.17 0.17
C ARG A 197 -17.37 -2.59 0.67
N ASN A 198 -16.93 -2.82 1.91
CA ASN A 198 -17.15 -4.07 2.60
C ASN A 198 -18.61 -4.14 3.07
N ILE A 199 -19.46 -4.75 2.25
CA ILE A 199 -20.86 -5.02 2.61
C ILE A 199 -20.83 -6.25 3.52
N LYS A 200 -20.81 -6.00 4.84
CA LYS A 200 -21.03 -7.10 5.80
C LYS A 200 -22.50 -7.50 5.68
N GLU A 201 -22.74 -8.70 5.16
CA GLU A 201 -24.03 -9.36 5.23
C GLU A 201 -24.45 -9.59 6.70
#